data_d9369944c5ea1fa85fbb3f9f5486abaa
#
_entry.id   d9369944c5ea1fa85fbb3f9f5486abaa
#
_cell.length_a   1.000
_cell.length_b   1.000
_cell.length_c   1.000
_cell.angle_alpha   90.00
_cell.angle_beta   90.00
_cell.angle_gamma   90.00
#
_symmetry.space_group_name_H-M   'P 1'
#
loop_
_entity.id
_entity.type
_entity.pdbx_description
1 polymer ?
#
loop_
_entity_poly.entity_id
_entity_poly.type
_entity_poly.pdbx_seq_one_letter_code
_entity_poly.pdbx_strand_id
1 'polypeptide(L)'
;MLGGFSKDNHAEFKKGILFALGAHLLWGILPIYWRFIHGISAFEILAYRIILAMVFMILMIFVLKKLQVLKHDINQLIAHPIQLVAIIIAGYVITINWGTFIWAVSNGHVLQTSLGYYINPLVSVLLAFIFLKERFNKFETLAIVSATIGVIYMTMKIGEFPIISLMLAFSFGIYGLLKKLVRVEAMSGIAIECIVTAPAGLIYIIYLWQAHQSSVGLNISTFLLLFSGAVTAVPLILFSAGARRIPLSLTGFIQYVSPTIIFLLGIFVFKETFDIHQFITFIFIWIGIALYSISQYIKMKRSPRPE
;
A
#
# COMPACT_ATOMS: atom_id res chain seq x y z
N MET A 1 -1.32 4.24 30.97
CA MET A 1 -2.36 5.29 30.94
C MET A 1 -3.40 4.88 29.90
N LEU A 2 -4.55 4.35 30.33
CA LEU A 2 -5.68 3.99 29.48
C LEU A 2 -6.62 5.21 29.46
N GLY A 3 -6.32 6.18 28.57
CA GLY A 3 -7.24 7.29 28.30
C GLY A 3 -8.47 6.76 27.59
N GLY A 4 -9.66 6.97 28.18
CA GLY A 4 -10.94 6.61 27.59
C GLY A 4 -11.09 7.23 26.19
N PHE A 5 -11.48 6.41 25.22
CA PHE A 5 -11.79 6.86 23.86
C PHE A 5 -13.04 7.75 23.90
N SER A 6 -12.90 9.04 23.57
CA SER A 6 -14.03 9.94 23.35
C SER A 6 -14.84 9.49 22.13
N LYS A 7 -16.10 9.97 21.99
CA LYS A 7 -16.94 9.67 20.80
C LYS A 7 -16.21 10.01 19.49
N ASP A 8 -15.43 11.08 19.50
CA ASP A 8 -14.62 11.52 18.36
C ASP A 8 -13.52 10.50 17.98
N ASN A 9 -12.86 9.90 18.98
CA ASN A 9 -11.84 8.88 18.76
C ASN A 9 -12.43 7.61 18.14
N HIS A 10 -13.65 7.21 18.50
CA HIS A 10 -14.33 6.06 17.87
C HIS A 10 -14.71 6.34 16.42
N ALA A 11 -15.18 7.55 16.12
CA ALA A 11 -15.51 7.94 14.75
C ALA A 11 -14.26 7.97 13.86
N GLU A 12 -13.16 8.55 14.34
CA GLU A 12 -11.89 8.59 13.62
C GLU A 12 -11.29 7.19 13.40
N PHE A 13 -11.37 6.29 14.39
CA PHE A 13 -10.94 4.91 14.25
C PHE A 13 -11.74 4.16 13.16
N LYS A 14 -13.10 4.30 13.16
CA LYS A 14 -13.95 3.71 12.11
C LYS A 14 -13.61 4.28 10.71
N LYS A 15 -13.43 5.60 10.60
CA LYS A 15 -12.98 6.24 9.35
C LYS A 15 -11.63 5.65 8.90
N GLY A 16 -10.70 5.43 9.83
CA GLY A 16 -9.41 4.84 9.55
C GLY A 16 -9.51 3.44 8.94
N ILE A 17 -10.38 2.58 9.50
CA ILE A 17 -10.68 1.25 8.95
C ILE A 17 -11.28 1.37 7.55
N LEU A 18 -12.28 2.24 7.35
CA LEU A 18 -12.94 2.42 6.04
C LEU A 18 -11.95 2.90 4.98
N PHE A 19 -11.08 3.84 5.31
CA PHE A 19 -10.04 4.31 4.40
C PHE A 19 -9.03 3.22 4.05
N ALA A 20 -8.54 2.48 5.04
CA ALA A 20 -7.60 1.37 4.80
C ALA A 20 -8.25 0.26 3.96
N LEU A 21 -9.49 -0.14 4.27
CA LEU A 21 -10.26 -1.10 3.48
C LEU A 21 -10.46 -0.60 2.04
N GLY A 22 -10.90 0.65 1.87
CA GLY A 22 -11.09 1.25 0.55
C GLY A 22 -9.82 1.23 -0.30
N ALA A 23 -8.67 1.54 0.29
CA ALA A 23 -7.38 1.45 -0.39
C ALA A 23 -7.11 0.02 -0.89
N HIS A 24 -7.28 -0.98 -0.02
CA HIS A 24 -6.97 -2.36 -0.34
C HIS A 24 -8.00 -3.04 -1.25
N LEU A 25 -9.27 -2.62 -1.21
CA LEU A 25 -10.28 -3.00 -2.21
C LEU A 25 -9.89 -2.49 -3.60
N LEU A 26 -9.51 -1.21 -3.71
CA LEU A 26 -9.05 -0.63 -4.97
C LEU A 26 -7.81 -1.36 -5.49
N TRP A 27 -6.78 -1.54 -4.66
CA TRP A 27 -5.58 -2.29 -5.07
C TRP A 27 -5.88 -3.74 -5.47
N GLY A 28 -6.86 -4.38 -4.82
CA GLY A 28 -7.29 -5.73 -5.18
C GLY A 28 -7.89 -5.85 -6.57
N ILE A 29 -8.62 -4.83 -7.04
CA ILE A 29 -9.25 -4.83 -8.37
C ILE A 29 -8.37 -4.23 -9.48
N LEU A 30 -7.27 -3.53 -9.12
CA LEU A 30 -6.38 -2.89 -10.09
C LEU A 30 -5.79 -3.82 -11.16
N PRO A 31 -5.53 -5.12 -10.92
CA PRO A 31 -5.09 -6.02 -12.00
C PRO A 31 -6.01 -6.01 -13.21
N ILE A 32 -7.32 -5.80 -13.02
CA ILE A 32 -8.29 -5.68 -14.12
C ILE A 32 -7.95 -4.45 -14.99
N TYR A 33 -7.68 -3.30 -14.37
CA TYR A 33 -7.32 -2.07 -15.08
C TYR A 33 -6.00 -2.23 -15.85
N TRP A 34 -4.95 -2.76 -15.21
CA TRP A 34 -3.65 -2.92 -15.87
C TRP A 34 -3.69 -3.90 -17.04
N ARG A 35 -4.61 -4.88 -16.99
CA ARG A 35 -4.79 -5.84 -18.08
C ARG A 35 -5.27 -5.19 -19.39
N PHE A 36 -5.89 -4.02 -19.32
CA PHE A 36 -6.34 -3.29 -20.53
C PHE A 36 -5.24 -2.43 -21.15
N ILE A 37 -4.09 -2.25 -20.50
CA ILE A 37 -2.96 -1.49 -21.03
C ILE A 37 -1.96 -2.46 -21.66
N HIS A 38 -1.92 -2.46 -22.98
CA HIS A 38 -1.05 -3.35 -23.76
C HIS A 38 -0.05 -2.54 -24.59
N GLY A 39 1.11 -3.15 -24.90
CA GLY A 39 2.10 -2.60 -25.82
C GLY A 39 2.95 -1.46 -25.23
N ILE A 40 2.80 -1.13 -23.96
CA ILE A 40 3.64 -0.15 -23.25
C ILE A 40 4.48 -0.91 -22.23
N SER A 41 5.79 -0.61 -22.16
CA SER A 41 6.67 -1.30 -21.22
C SER A 41 6.29 -0.97 -19.77
N ALA A 42 6.47 -1.94 -18.87
CA ALA A 42 6.05 -1.80 -17.48
C ALA A 42 6.77 -0.65 -16.74
N PHE A 43 8.06 -0.42 -17.04
CA PHE A 43 8.80 0.72 -16.48
C PHE A 43 8.37 2.06 -17.07
N GLU A 44 7.96 2.08 -18.33
CA GLU A 44 7.38 3.28 -18.96
C GLU A 44 6.02 3.61 -18.30
N ILE A 45 5.16 2.60 -18.07
CA ILE A 45 3.93 2.76 -17.30
C ILE A 45 4.24 3.31 -15.91
N LEU A 46 5.26 2.80 -15.22
CA LEU A 46 5.65 3.30 -13.89
C LEU A 46 6.05 4.78 -13.93
N ALA A 47 6.88 5.18 -14.91
CA ALA A 47 7.31 6.56 -15.04
C ALA A 47 6.13 7.51 -15.29
N TYR A 48 5.24 7.14 -16.23
CA TYR A 48 4.03 7.94 -16.50
C TYR A 48 3.10 7.98 -15.28
N ARG A 49 2.93 6.88 -14.54
CA ARG A 49 2.12 6.85 -13.32
C ARG A 49 2.59 7.87 -12.29
N ILE A 50 3.90 8.00 -12.07
CA ILE A 50 4.48 8.94 -11.11
C ILE A 50 4.16 10.37 -11.55
N ILE A 51 4.43 10.71 -12.81
CA ILE A 51 4.17 12.05 -13.35
C ILE A 51 2.68 12.39 -13.33
N LEU A 52 1.84 11.46 -13.81
CA LEU A 52 0.40 11.67 -13.86
C LEU A 52 -0.24 11.70 -12.46
N ALA A 53 0.33 10.96 -11.48
CA ALA A 53 -0.08 11.09 -10.09
C ALA A 53 0.27 12.47 -9.52
N MET A 54 1.45 13.01 -9.84
CA MET A 54 1.81 14.38 -9.47
C MET A 54 0.82 15.40 -10.07
N VAL A 55 0.55 15.31 -11.37
CA VAL A 55 -0.39 16.20 -12.06
C VAL A 55 -1.80 16.08 -11.45
N PHE A 56 -2.27 14.85 -11.23
CA PHE A 56 -3.56 14.60 -10.60
C PHE A 56 -3.63 15.19 -9.18
N MET A 57 -2.59 15.03 -8.37
CA MET A 57 -2.56 15.58 -7.00
C MET A 57 -2.56 17.10 -6.99
N ILE A 58 -1.79 17.74 -7.87
CA ILE A 58 -1.79 19.21 -8.00
C ILE A 58 -3.18 19.70 -8.42
N LEU A 59 -3.79 19.06 -9.41
CA LEU A 59 -5.14 19.39 -9.87
C LEU A 59 -6.17 19.24 -8.73
N MET A 60 -6.13 18.13 -7.99
CA MET A 60 -7.04 17.87 -6.87
C MET A 60 -6.89 18.89 -5.74
N ILE A 61 -5.66 19.30 -5.40
CA ILE A 61 -5.40 20.34 -4.41
C ILE A 61 -6.01 21.67 -4.84
N PHE A 62 -5.90 22.01 -6.13
CA PHE A 62 -6.49 23.21 -6.69
C PHE A 62 -8.02 23.16 -6.65
N VAL A 63 -8.63 22.09 -7.18
CA VAL A 63 -10.09 21.91 -7.24
C VAL A 63 -10.73 21.93 -5.84
N LEU A 64 -10.08 21.27 -4.88
CA LEU A 64 -10.57 21.21 -3.49
C LEU A 64 -10.15 22.42 -2.65
N LYS A 65 -9.51 23.44 -3.25
CA LYS A 65 -9.05 24.67 -2.58
C LYS A 65 -8.15 24.41 -1.37
N LYS A 66 -7.33 23.34 -1.43
CA LYS A 66 -6.44 22.90 -0.33
C LYS A 66 -5.01 23.47 -0.43
N LEU A 67 -4.77 24.46 -1.26
CA LEU A 67 -3.43 25.04 -1.45
C LEU A 67 -2.85 25.62 -0.15
N GLN A 68 -3.69 26.23 0.70
CA GLN A 68 -3.23 26.75 1.98
C GLN A 68 -2.83 25.63 2.95
N VAL A 69 -3.56 24.49 2.94
CA VAL A 69 -3.19 23.31 3.73
C VAL A 69 -1.85 22.75 3.27
N LEU A 70 -1.65 22.60 1.96
CA LEU A 70 -0.36 22.15 1.41
C LEU A 70 0.78 23.09 1.80
N LYS A 71 0.61 24.42 1.69
CA LYS A 71 1.62 25.39 2.11
C LYS A 71 1.95 25.28 3.60
N HIS A 72 0.91 25.14 4.44
CA HIS A 72 1.09 24.94 5.87
C HIS A 72 1.90 23.66 6.15
N ASP A 73 1.53 22.54 5.54
CA ASP A 73 2.19 21.26 5.70
C ASP A 73 3.66 21.30 5.23
N ILE A 74 3.95 21.98 4.11
CA ILE A 74 5.32 22.17 3.63
C ILE A 74 6.14 22.99 4.65
N ASN A 75 5.60 24.09 5.16
CA ASN A 75 6.28 24.89 6.16
C ASN A 75 6.53 24.11 7.45
N GLN A 76 5.56 23.28 7.87
CA GLN A 76 5.73 22.39 9.01
C GLN A 76 6.84 21.36 8.79
N LEU A 77 6.93 20.77 7.59
CA LEU A 77 8.01 19.83 7.25
C LEU A 77 9.38 20.51 7.24
N ILE A 78 9.49 21.71 6.68
CA ILE A 78 10.74 22.49 6.68
C ILE A 78 11.18 22.81 8.11
N ALA A 79 10.24 23.13 9.01
CA ALA A 79 10.52 23.36 10.42
C ALA A 79 10.92 22.07 11.18
N HIS A 80 10.60 20.89 10.63
CA HIS A 80 10.88 19.59 11.24
C HIS A 80 11.67 18.69 10.30
N PRO A 81 13.01 18.85 10.19
CA PRO A 81 13.84 18.17 9.18
C PRO A 81 13.70 16.64 9.16
N ILE A 82 13.52 16.03 10.32
CA ILE A 82 13.31 14.56 10.42
C ILE A 82 12.03 14.13 9.68
N GLN A 83 10.94 14.90 9.78
CA GLN A 83 9.70 14.59 9.06
C GLN A 83 9.83 14.88 7.56
N LEU A 84 10.59 15.92 7.17
CA LEU A 84 10.91 16.21 5.78
C LEU A 84 11.70 15.07 5.14
N VAL A 85 12.75 14.60 5.80
CA VAL A 85 13.52 13.44 5.34
C VAL A 85 12.65 12.19 5.28
N ALA A 86 11.80 11.96 6.28
CA ALA A 86 10.91 10.80 6.32
C ALA A 86 9.92 10.78 5.14
N ILE A 87 9.34 11.92 4.75
CA ILE A 87 8.40 11.97 3.62
C ILE A 87 9.12 11.80 2.27
N ILE A 88 10.33 12.33 2.13
CA ILE A 88 11.17 12.13 0.94
C ILE A 88 11.51 10.63 0.81
N ILE A 89 11.96 10.00 1.90
CA ILE A 89 12.24 8.56 1.92
C ILE A 89 10.98 7.76 1.59
N ALA A 90 9.82 8.14 2.12
CA ALA A 90 8.56 7.46 1.83
C ALA A 90 8.25 7.44 0.32
N GLY A 91 8.42 8.56 -0.38
CA GLY A 91 8.22 8.66 -1.83
C GLY A 91 9.16 7.74 -2.61
N TYR A 92 10.44 7.72 -2.28
CA TYR A 92 11.41 6.83 -2.96
C TYR A 92 11.20 5.36 -2.60
N VAL A 93 10.91 5.03 -1.35
CA VAL A 93 10.70 3.65 -0.90
C VAL A 93 9.49 3.03 -1.60
N ILE A 94 8.36 3.76 -1.75
CA ILE A 94 7.21 3.24 -2.48
C ILE A 94 7.48 3.12 -3.99
N THR A 95 8.25 4.03 -4.57
CA THR A 95 8.67 3.96 -5.98
C THR A 95 9.59 2.75 -6.23
N ILE A 96 10.56 2.51 -5.35
CA ILE A 96 11.42 1.32 -5.40
C ILE A 96 10.59 0.04 -5.24
N ASN A 97 9.63 0.02 -4.32
CA ASN A 97 8.71 -1.10 -4.17
C ASN A 97 8.01 -1.45 -5.50
N TRP A 98 7.44 -0.46 -6.17
CA TRP A 98 6.79 -0.68 -7.46
C TRP A 98 7.77 -1.10 -8.56
N GLY A 99 8.96 -0.47 -8.61
CA GLY A 99 10.01 -0.84 -9.56
C GLY A 99 10.46 -2.29 -9.35
N THR A 100 10.68 -2.70 -8.10
CA THR A 100 11.02 -4.09 -7.75
C THR A 100 9.93 -5.06 -8.17
N PHE A 101 8.66 -4.74 -7.92
CA PHE A 101 7.53 -5.56 -8.34
C PHE A 101 7.49 -5.74 -9.85
N ILE A 102 7.59 -4.64 -10.60
CA ILE A 102 7.55 -4.64 -12.05
C ILE A 102 8.73 -5.44 -12.62
N TRP A 103 9.94 -5.18 -12.11
CA TRP A 103 11.14 -5.91 -12.52
C TRP A 103 10.99 -7.42 -12.28
N ALA A 104 10.50 -7.80 -11.11
CA ALA A 104 10.33 -9.21 -10.74
C ALA A 104 9.31 -9.90 -11.65
N VAL A 105 8.16 -9.27 -11.92
CA VAL A 105 7.15 -9.82 -12.84
C VAL A 105 7.72 -9.96 -14.27
N SER A 106 8.44 -8.95 -14.76
CA SER A 106 9.04 -8.96 -16.10
C SER A 106 10.14 -10.02 -16.26
N ASN A 107 10.77 -10.45 -15.16
CA ASN A 107 11.81 -11.47 -15.16
C ASN A 107 11.33 -12.86 -14.69
N GLY A 108 10.02 -13.08 -14.63
CA GLY A 108 9.43 -14.40 -14.32
C GLY A 108 9.37 -14.75 -12.83
N HIS A 109 9.73 -13.82 -11.91
CA HIS A 109 9.67 -14.04 -10.44
C HIS A 109 8.30 -13.79 -9.84
N VAL A 110 7.22 -14.16 -10.54
CA VAL A 110 5.83 -13.88 -10.11
C VAL A 110 5.49 -14.52 -8.76
N LEU A 111 5.97 -15.74 -8.51
CA LEU A 111 5.75 -16.45 -7.23
C LEU A 111 6.36 -15.68 -6.05
N GLN A 112 7.56 -15.11 -6.23
CA GLN A 112 8.18 -14.31 -5.18
C GLN A 112 7.45 -12.97 -4.95
N THR A 113 6.85 -12.37 -5.98
CA THR A 113 6.02 -11.17 -5.79
C THR A 113 4.74 -11.48 -5.01
N SER A 114 4.08 -12.59 -5.31
CA SER A 114 2.91 -13.07 -4.57
C SER A 114 3.24 -13.31 -3.09
N LEU A 115 4.36 -14.01 -2.82
CA LEU A 115 4.82 -14.25 -1.46
C LEU A 115 5.11 -12.92 -0.72
N GLY A 116 5.64 -11.91 -1.42
CA GLY A 116 5.86 -10.58 -0.87
C GLY A 116 4.58 -9.96 -0.31
N TYR A 117 3.46 -10.12 -0.98
CA TYR A 117 2.15 -9.65 -0.49
C TYR A 117 1.65 -10.42 0.74
N TYR A 118 2.06 -11.67 0.92
CA TYR A 118 1.71 -12.45 2.11
C TYR A 118 2.61 -12.10 3.31
N ILE A 119 3.89 -11.79 3.07
CA ILE A 119 4.85 -11.38 4.11
C ILE A 119 4.60 -9.95 4.56
N ASN A 120 4.18 -9.05 3.68
CA ASN A 120 4.04 -7.63 3.92
C ASN A 120 3.21 -7.27 5.18
N PRO A 121 2.03 -7.86 5.44
CA PRO A 121 1.28 -7.61 6.66
C PRO A 121 2.05 -8.00 7.93
N LEU A 122 2.79 -9.10 7.89
CA LEU A 122 3.60 -9.54 9.03
C LEU A 122 4.77 -8.59 9.30
N VAL A 123 5.41 -8.06 8.24
CA VAL A 123 6.43 -7.00 8.39
C VAL A 123 5.81 -5.74 8.98
N SER A 124 4.60 -5.35 8.57
CA SER A 124 3.90 -4.20 9.15
C SER A 124 3.64 -4.40 10.65
N VAL A 125 3.23 -5.60 11.07
CA VAL A 125 3.06 -5.98 12.48
C VAL A 125 4.39 -5.96 13.25
N LEU A 126 5.46 -6.49 12.66
CA LEU A 126 6.80 -6.48 13.23
C LEU A 126 7.30 -5.05 13.46
N LEU A 127 7.16 -4.18 12.47
CA LEU A 127 7.54 -2.77 12.56
C LEU A 127 6.69 -2.02 13.60
N ALA A 128 5.39 -2.33 13.69
CA ALA A 128 4.49 -1.79 14.71
C ALA A 128 4.97 -2.18 16.13
N PHE A 129 5.36 -3.44 16.31
CA PHE A 129 5.89 -3.93 17.59
C PHE A 129 7.20 -3.25 17.98
N ILE A 130 8.17 -3.19 17.05
CA ILE A 130 9.51 -2.68 17.32
C ILE A 130 9.50 -1.16 17.49
N PHE A 131 8.97 -0.42 16.52
CA PHE A 131 9.10 1.03 16.44
C PHE A 131 7.98 1.79 17.13
N LEU A 132 6.74 1.27 17.07
CA LEU A 132 5.57 1.91 17.67
C LEU A 132 5.22 1.34 19.03
N LYS A 133 5.95 0.30 19.48
CA LYS A 133 5.73 -0.38 20.76
C LYS A 133 4.30 -0.90 20.92
N GLU A 134 3.64 -1.26 19.80
CA GLU A 134 2.31 -1.85 19.84
C GLU A 134 2.36 -3.19 20.60
N ARG A 135 1.36 -3.45 21.45
CA ARG A 135 1.25 -4.68 22.24
C ARG A 135 0.05 -5.49 21.78
N PHE A 136 0.24 -6.79 21.68
CA PHE A 136 -0.75 -7.72 21.17
C PHE A 136 -1.39 -8.52 22.31
N ASN A 137 -2.71 -8.67 22.26
CA ASN A 137 -3.42 -9.58 23.14
C ASN A 137 -3.37 -11.02 22.59
N LYS A 138 -3.92 -11.99 23.35
CA LYS A 138 -3.89 -13.41 22.97
C LYS A 138 -4.48 -13.70 21.59
N PHE A 139 -5.60 -13.05 21.22
CA PHE A 139 -6.24 -13.24 19.90
C PHE A 139 -5.38 -12.66 18.78
N GLU A 140 -4.80 -11.48 18.98
CA GLU A 140 -3.90 -10.85 18.01
C GLU A 140 -2.61 -11.67 17.85
N THR A 141 -2.06 -12.20 18.93
CA THR A 141 -0.90 -13.10 18.86
C THR A 141 -1.22 -14.38 18.09
N LEU A 142 -2.38 -15.02 18.35
CA LEU A 142 -2.82 -16.19 17.60
C LEU A 142 -3.04 -15.86 16.12
N ALA A 143 -3.56 -14.68 15.79
CA ALA A 143 -3.72 -14.21 14.43
C ALA A 143 -2.37 -14.08 13.70
N ILE A 144 -1.38 -13.49 14.36
CA ILE A 144 -0.01 -13.35 13.84
C ILE A 144 0.61 -14.73 13.60
N VAL A 145 0.50 -15.63 14.58
CA VAL A 145 1.01 -17.01 14.48
C VAL A 145 0.36 -17.74 13.30
N SER A 146 -0.96 -17.67 13.16
CA SER A 146 -1.67 -18.30 12.04
C SER A 146 -1.17 -17.79 10.70
N ALA A 147 -1.11 -16.48 10.50
CA ALA A 147 -0.61 -15.89 9.26
C ALA A 147 0.87 -16.27 9.00
N THR A 148 1.70 -16.31 10.05
CA THR A 148 3.11 -16.72 9.95
C THR A 148 3.25 -18.17 9.48
N ILE A 149 2.41 -19.09 10.00
CA ILE A 149 2.40 -20.49 9.55
C ILE A 149 2.08 -20.56 8.06
N GLY A 150 1.06 -19.83 7.58
CA GLY A 150 0.72 -19.78 6.15
C GLY A 150 1.89 -19.27 5.28
N VAL A 151 2.56 -18.21 5.72
CA VAL A 151 3.71 -17.63 5.00
C VAL A 151 4.90 -18.60 4.98
N ILE A 152 5.24 -19.22 6.11
CA ILE A 152 6.32 -20.22 6.18
C ILE A 152 6.00 -21.40 5.26
N TYR A 153 4.77 -21.90 5.31
CA TYR A 153 4.33 -22.98 4.42
C TYR A 153 4.54 -22.64 2.94
N MET A 154 4.13 -21.45 2.51
CA MET A 154 4.30 -21.01 1.12
C MET A 154 5.77 -20.83 0.75
N THR A 155 6.57 -20.24 1.65
CA THR A 155 8.02 -20.07 1.45
C THR A 155 8.73 -21.42 1.23
N MET A 156 8.39 -22.41 2.05
CA MET A 156 8.95 -23.76 1.91
C MET A 156 8.55 -24.42 0.59
N LYS A 157 7.39 -24.11 0.05
CA LYS A 157 6.92 -24.66 -1.25
C LYS A 157 7.58 -24.02 -2.46
N ILE A 158 7.95 -22.73 -2.38
CA ILE A 158 8.70 -22.04 -3.43
C ILE A 158 10.13 -22.60 -3.54
N GLY A 159 10.73 -23.02 -2.42
CA GLY A 159 12.03 -23.69 -2.40
C GLY A 159 13.24 -22.79 -2.65
N GLU A 160 13.04 -21.48 -2.78
CA GLU A 160 14.10 -20.48 -2.98
C GLU A 160 14.09 -19.46 -1.85
N PHE A 161 15.27 -18.84 -1.56
CA PHE A 161 15.34 -17.77 -0.59
C PHE A 161 14.60 -16.53 -1.10
N PRO A 162 13.60 -16.01 -0.38
CA PRO A 162 12.63 -15.05 -0.92
C PRO A 162 13.14 -13.60 -0.86
N ILE A 163 14.29 -13.29 -1.47
CA ILE A 163 14.89 -11.93 -1.43
C ILE A 163 13.92 -10.88 -1.97
N ILE A 164 13.31 -11.13 -3.13
CA ILE A 164 12.38 -10.20 -3.79
C ILE A 164 11.15 -9.99 -2.90
N SER A 165 10.61 -11.08 -2.34
CA SER A 165 9.46 -11.03 -1.42
C SER A 165 9.77 -10.18 -0.19
N LEU A 166 10.95 -10.34 0.39
CA LEU A 166 11.39 -9.56 1.54
C LEU A 166 11.59 -8.08 1.18
N MET A 167 12.21 -7.79 0.03
CA MET A 167 12.35 -6.41 -0.46
C MET A 167 10.99 -5.73 -0.62
N LEU A 168 10.02 -6.41 -1.22
CA LEU A 168 8.66 -5.89 -1.39
C LEU A 168 7.97 -5.68 -0.05
N ALA A 169 8.06 -6.66 0.86
CA ALA A 169 7.41 -6.58 2.16
C ALA A 169 8.03 -5.49 3.05
N PHE A 170 9.35 -5.40 3.14
CA PHE A 170 10.02 -4.40 3.96
C PHE A 170 9.85 -2.99 3.40
N SER A 171 9.98 -2.78 2.09
CA SER A 171 9.78 -1.46 1.50
C SER A 171 8.35 -0.95 1.74
N PHE A 172 7.31 -1.76 1.54
CA PHE A 172 5.95 -1.33 1.81
C PHE A 172 5.66 -1.18 3.32
N GLY A 173 6.17 -2.06 4.15
CA GLY A 173 6.07 -1.95 5.62
C GLY A 173 6.72 -0.67 6.14
N ILE A 174 7.93 -0.33 5.68
CA ILE A 174 8.62 0.92 5.99
C ILE A 174 7.81 2.12 5.50
N TYR A 175 7.27 2.07 4.27
CA TYR A 175 6.37 3.10 3.77
C TYR A 175 5.19 3.34 4.74
N GLY A 176 4.50 2.27 5.16
CA GLY A 176 3.40 2.35 6.13
C GLY A 176 3.82 2.96 7.47
N LEU A 177 4.99 2.60 7.98
CA LEU A 177 5.55 3.18 9.20
C LEU A 177 5.83 4.68 9.03
N LEU A 178 6.46 5.09 7.92
CA LEU A 178 6.76 6.49 7.63
C LEU A 178 5.48 7.32 7.50
N LYS A 179 4.43 6.78 6.87
CA LYS A 179 3.11 7.46 6.79
C LYS A 179 2.47 7.68 8.15
N LYS A 180 2.79 6.86 9.14
CA LYS A 180 2.31 7.03 10.50
C LYS A 180 3.12 8.07 11.29
N LEU A 181 4.40 8.20 11.00
CA LEU A 181 5.30 9.12 11.71
C LEU A 181 5.21 10.55 11.18
N VAL A 182 4.96 10.74 9.89
CA VAL A 182 4.86 12.07 9.28
C VAL A 182 3.49 12.70 9.57
N ARG A 183 3.50 13.91 10.13
CA ARG A 183 2.31 14.61 10.62
C ARG A 183 1.84 15.69 9.62
N VAL A 184 1.45 15.27 8.42
CA VAL A 184 0.85 16.16 7.40
C VAL A 184 -0.47 15.59 6.93
N GLU A 185 -1.30 16.40 6.28
CA GLU A 185 -2.55 15.89 5.71
C GLU A 185 -2.28 14.83 4.63
N ALA A 186 -3.16 13.81 4.50
CA ALA A 186 -2.90 12.67 3.60
C ALA A 186 -2.66 13.10 2.15
N MET A 187 -3.48 14.03 1.67
CA MET A 187 -3.40 14.54 0.30
C MET A 187 -2.12 15.35 0.09
N SER A 188 -1.76 16.25 1.02
CA SER A 188 -0.50 17.00 0.99
C SER A 188 0.70 16.06 0.98
N GLY A 189 0.67 15.01 1.82
CA GLY A 189 1.75 14.04 1.89
C GLY A 189 1.97 13.31 0.58
N ILE A 190 0.91 12.79 -0.06
CA ILE A 190 1.02 12.13 -1.36
C ILE A 190 1.47 13.10 -2.46
N ALA A 191 0.98 14.35 -2.45
CA ALA A 191 1.42 15.35 -3.40
C ALA A 191 2.94 15.62 -3.31
N ILE A 192 3.46 15.77 -2.09
CA ILE A 192 4.89 15.99 -1.86
C ILE A 192 5.71 14.77 -2.31
N GLU A 193 5.27 13.55 -1.99
CA GLU A 193 5.93 12.32 -2.44
C GLU A 193 5.97 12.24 -3.97
N CYS A 194 4.85 12.53 -4.66
CA CYS A 194 4.81 12.56 -6.12
C CYS A 194 5.74 13.64 -6.70
N ILE A 195 5.78 14.85 -6.12
CA ILE A 195 6.65 15.93 -6.57
C ILE A 195 8.12 15.53 -6.43
N VAL A 196 8.50 14.92 -5.31
CA VAL A 196 9.88 14.50 -5.04
C VAL A 196 10.35 13.38 -5.96
N THR A 197 9.45 12.47 -6.34
CA THR A 197 9.78 11.33 -7.20
C THR A 197 9.60 11.63 -8.71
N ALA A 198 8.84 12.65 -9.06
CA ALA A 198 8.59 13.04 -10.45
C ALA A 198 9.84 13.27 -11.29
N PRO A 199 10.95 13.87 -10.80
CA PRO A 199 12.16 14.04 -11.59
C PRO A 199 12.74 12.74 -12.10
N ALA A 200 12.70 11.66 -11.31
CA ALA A 200 13.17 10.33 -11.75
C ALA A 200 12.31 9.78 -12.89
N GLY A 201 10.99 9.88 -12.78
CA GLY A 201 10.06 9.50 -13.85
C GLY A 201 10.25 10.32 -15.12
N LEU A 202 10.44 11.64 -14.97
CA LEU A 202 10.64 12.55 -16.09
C LEU A 202 11.97 12.25 -16.84
N ILE A 203 13.05 12.03 -16.12
CA ILE A 203 14.36 11.66 -16.71
C ILE A 203 14.21 10.37 -17.52
N TYR A 204 13.51 9.36 -16.98
CA TYR A 204 13.30 8.10 -17.69
C TYR A 204 12.44 8.27 -18.95
N ILE A 205 11.38 9.06 -18.90
CA ILE A 205 10.53 9.36 -20.08
C ILE A 205 11.35 10.09 -21.16
N ILE A 206 12.13 11.11 -20.79
CA ILE A 206 13.00 11.85 -21.72
C ILE A 206 14.01 10.89 -22.37
N TYR A 207 14.63 10.01 -21.59
CA TYR A 207 15.54 8.99 -22.10
C TYR A 207 14.85 8.10 -23.15
N LEU A 208 13.64 7.58 -22.87
CA LEU A 208 12.92 6.72 -23.81
C LEU A 208 12.56 7.46 -25.12
N TRP A 209 12.20 8.73 -25.02
CA TRP A 209 11.88 9.55 -26.19
C TRP A 209 13.11 9.82 -27.05
N GLN A 210 14.24 10.17 -26.43
CA GLN A 210 15.51 10.40 -27.15
C GLN A 210 16.04 9.11 -27.80
N ALA A 211 15.86 7.96 -27.14
CA ALA A 211 16.26 6.66 -27.66
C ALA A 211 15.27 6.09 -28.68
N HIS A 212 14.17 6.78 -29.02
CA HIS A 212 13.09 6.27 -29.87
C HIS A 212 12.48 4.95 -29.40
N GLN A 213 12.46 4.72 -28.07
CA GLN A 213 11.98 3.49 -27.42
C GLN A 213 10.62 3.66 -26.73
N SER A 214 10.04 4.86 -26.76
CA SER A 214 8.71 5.10 -26.17
C SER A 214 7.66 4.38 -27.00
N SER A 215 6.78 3.64 -26.30
CA SER A 215 5.63 2.94 -26.88
C SER A 215 4.33 3.74 -26.78
N VAL A 216 4.38 4.94 -26.22
CA VAL A 216 3.23 5.84 -26.07
C VAL A 216 2.89 6.49 -27.40
N GLY A 217 1.64 6.36 -27.84
CA GLY A 217 1.13 6.91 -29.11
C GLY A 217 -0.38 7.15 -29.04
N LEU A 218 -1.01 7.44 -30.18
CA LEU A 218 -2.47 7.67 -30.26
C LEU A 218 -3.22 6.32 -30.28
N ASN A 219 -3.36 5.69 -29.12
CA ASN A 219 -4.05 4.41 -28.96
C ASN A 219 -4.80 4.34 -27.62
N ILE A 220 -5.66 3.32 -27.47
CA ILE A 220 -6.50 3.13 -26.29
C ILE A 220 -5.66 2.91 -25.01
N SER A 221 -4.51 2.24 -25.10
CA SER A 221 -3.62 2.00 -23.96
C SER A 221 -3.05 3.31 -23.43
N THR A 222 -2.65 4.23 -24.30
CA THR A 222 -2.18 5.57 -23.91
C THR A 222 -3.31 6.39 -23.28
N PHE A 223 -4.52 6.31 -23.84
CA PHE A 223 -5.68 6.97 -23.25
C PHE A 223 -5.96 6.44 -21.84
N LEU A 224 -5.96 5.13 -21.65
CA LEU A 224 -6.08 4.54 -20.32
C LEU A 224 -4.93 4.98 -19.41
N LEU A 225 -3.70 5.02 -19.92
CA LEU A 225 -2.54 5.45 -19.14
C LEU A 225 -2.71 6.85 -18.53
N LEU A 226 -3.45 7.77 -19.18
CA LEU A 226 -3.73 9.11 -18.63
C LEU A 226 -4.45 9.05 -17.28
N PHE A 227 -5.29 8.05 -17.04
CA PHE A 227 -5.97 7.86 -15.75
C PHE A 227 -5.12 7.17 -14.69
N SER A 228 -3.94 6.66 -15.06
CA SER A 228 -3.05 5.94 -14.13
C SER A 228 -2.63 6.80 -12.93
N GLY A 229 -2.59 8.11 -13.09
CA GLY A 229 -2.34 9.05 -12.00
C GLY A 229 -3.40 8.97 -10.91
N ALA A 230 -4.68 9.06 -11.26
CA ALA A 230 -5.80 8.94 -10.32
C ALA A 230 -5.85 7.54 -9.71
N VAL A 231 -5.72 6.51 -10.55
CA VAL A 231 -5.71 5.09 -10.14
C VAL A 231 -4.59 4.78 -9.16
N THR A 232 -3.47 5.50 -9.24
CA THR A 232 -2.35 5.39 -8.30
C THR A 232 -2.56 6.24 -7.05
N ALA A 233 -2.94 7.50 -7.20
CA ALA A 233 -3.00 8.46 -6.09
C ALA A 233 -4.17 8.20 -5.14
N VAL A 234 -5.34 7.82 -5.64
CA VAL A 234 -6.55 7.64 -4.80
C VAL A 234 -6.35 6.55 -3.74
N PRO A 235 -5.89 5.31 -4.08
CA PRO A 235 -5.62 4.31 -3.06
C PRO A 235 -4.54 4.74 -2.06
N LEU A 236 -3.51 5.46 -2.51
CA LEU A 236 -2.44 5.96 -1.62
C LEU A 236 -2.96 7.01 -0.64
N ILE A 237 -3.86 7.91 -1.07
CA ILE A 237 -4.52 8.89 -0.19
C ILE A 237 -5.33 8.15 0.88
N LEU A 238 -6.13 7.17 0.46
CA LEU A 238 -6.94 6.36 1.37
C LEU A 238 -6.05 5.57 2.35
N PHE A 239 -5.00 4.91 1.85
CA PHE A 239 -4.03 4.20 2.70
C PHE A 239 -3.38 5.14 3.71
N SER A 240 -2.87 6.28 3.27
CA SER A 240 -2.25 7.29 4.14
C SER A 240 -3.23 7.82 5.18
N ALA A 241 -4.48 8.10 4.78
CA ALA A 241 -5.52 8.55 5.69
C ALA A 241 -5.89 7.47 6.72
N GLY A 242 -5.93 6.20 6.31
CA GLY A 242 -6.18 5.06 7.18
C GLY A 242 -5.04 4.81 8.15
N ALA A 243 -3.81 4.64 7.65
CA ALA A 243 -2.62 4.29 8.45
C ALA A 243 -2.37 5.28 9.60
N ARG A 244 -2.72 6.55 9.45
CA ARG A 244 -2.58 7.56 10.51
C ARG A 244 -3.64 7.46 11.60
N ARG A 245 -4.79 6.84 11.34
CA ARG A 245 -5.94 6.78 12.25
C ARG A 245 -6.06 5.48 13.03
N ILE A 246 -5.47 4.41 12.52
CA ILE A 246 -5.53 3.07 13.14
C ILE A 246 -4.12 2.55 13.46
N PRO A 247 -3.97 1.54 14.34
CA PRO A 247 -2.71 0.88 14.58
C PRO A 247 -2.07 0.34 13.30
N LEU A 248 -0.74 0.37 13.21
CA LEU A 248 -0.04 -0.13 12.03
C LEU A 248 -0.22 -1.65 11.86
N SER A 249 -0.32 -2.39 12.96
CA SER A 249 -0.66 -3.82 12.95
C SER A 249 -2.05 -4.08 12.34
N LEU A 250 -3.06 -3.27 12.69
CA LEU A 250 -4.40 -3.38 12.08
C LEU A 250 -4.35 -3.03 10.59
N THR A 251 -3.61 -1.99 10.21
CA THR A 251 -3.37 -1.66 8.80
C THR A 251 -2.76 -2.86 8.06
N GLY A 252 -1.77 -3.53 8.69
CA GLY A 252 -1.16 -4.75 8.17
C GLY A 252 -2.19 -5.87 7.93
N PHE A 253 -3.06 -6.18 8.88
CA PHE A 253 -4.08 -7.21 8.68
C PHE A 253 -5.10 -6.85 7.59
N ILE A 254 -5.48 -5.58 7.47
CA ILE A 254 -6.37 -5.10 6.39
C ILE A 254 -5.70 -5.27 5.00
N GLN A 255 -4.38 -5.23 4.90
CA GLN A 255 -3.66 -5.44 3.64
C GLN A 255 -3.96 -6.80 3.00
N TYR A 256 -4.28 -7.84 3.78
CA TYR A 256 -4.65 -9.15 3.22
C TYR A 256 -5.90 -9.14 2.34
N VAL A 257 -6.71 -8.08 2.38
CA VAL A 257 -7.87 -7.91 1.50
C VAL A 257 -7.44 -7.88 0.03
N SER A 258 -6.37 -7.14 -0.31
CA SER A 258 -5.91 -7.04 -1.70
C SER A 258 -5.49 -8.40 -2.29
N PRO A 259 -4.55 -9.17 -1.68
CA PRO A 259 -4.17 -10.48 -2.23
C PRO A 259 -5.33 -11.48 -2.23
N THR A 260 -6.28 -11.39 -1.28
CA THR A 260 -7.48 -12.21 -1.29
C THR A 260 -8.33 -11.92 -2.53
N ILE A 261 -8.56 -10.64 -2.87
CA ILE A 261 -9.31 -10.27 -4.07
C ILE A 261 -8.55 -10.71 -5.32
N ILE A 262 -7.22 -10.47 -5.39
CA ILE A 262 -6.39 -10.87 -6.52
C ILE A 262 -6.46 -12.39 -6.74
N PHE A 263 -6.40 -13.18 -5.67
CA PHE A 263 -6.54 -14.64 -5.74
C PHE A 263 -7.91 -15.05 -6.32
N LEU A 264 -9.00 -14.44 -5.83
CA LEU A 264 -10.33 -14.70 -6.35
C LEU A 264 -10.49 -14.28 -7.82
N LEU A 265 -9.92 -13.12 -8.21
CA LEU A 265 -9.90 -12.67 -9.60
C LEU A 265 -9.09 -13.63 -10.49
N GLY A 266 -7.96 -14.14 -10.00
CA GLY A 266 -7.16 -15.15 -10.69
C GLY A 266 -8.02 -16.34 -11.09
N ILE A 267 -8.72 -16.93 -10.13
CA ILE A 267 -9.54 -18.14 -10.35
C ILE A 267 -10.78 -17.83 -11.21
N PHE A 268 -11.60 -16.84 -10.78
CA PHE A 268 -12.93 -16.67 -11.35
C PHE A 268 -12.96 -15.81 -12.62
N VAL A 269 -12.09 -14.80 -12.73
CA VAL A 269 -12.07 -13.84 -13.84
C VAL A 269 -10.99 -14.19 -14.85
N PHE A 270 -9.78 -14.46 -14.38
CA PHE A 270 -8.63 -14.71 -15.27
C PHE A 270 -8.49 -16.18 -15.67
N LYS A 271 -9.25 -17.09 -15.00
CA LYS A 271 -9.25 -18.55 -15.27
C LYS A 271 -7.85 -19.15 -15.13
N GLU A 272 -7.06 -18.65 -14.18
CA GLU A 272 -5.76 -19.20 -13.83
C GLU A 272 -5.91 -20.58 -13.20
N THR A 273 -4.86 -21.40 -13.29
CA THR A 273 -4.83 -22.72 -12.67
C THR A 273 -4.89 -22.59 -11.15
N PHE A 274 -5.79 -23.35 -10.53
CA PHE A 274 -5.95 -23.37 -9.08
C PHE A 274 -4.71 -23.96 -8.41
N ASP A 275 -4.04 -23.18 -7.56
CA ASP A 275 -2.91 -23.63 -6.76
C ASP A 275 -3.36 -23.96 -5.34
N ILE A 276 -3.32 -25.26 -5.00
CA ILE A 276 -3.69 -25.77 -3.67
C ILE A 276 -2.79 -25.19 -2.55
N HIS A 277 -1.52 -24.90 -2.83
CA HIS A 277 -0.60 -24.37 -1.83
C HIS A 277 -0.92 -22.91 -1.49
N GLN A 278 -1.28 -22.12 -2.50
CA GLN A 278 -1.80 -20.77 -2.27
C GLN A 278 -3.10 -20.83 -1.46
N PHE A 279 -4.01 -21.72 -1.79
CA PHE A 279 -5.28 -21.86 -1.07
C PHE A 279 -5.08 -22.24 0.41
N ILE A 280 -4.20 -23.20 0.72
CA ILE A 280 -3.84 -23.56 2.10
C ILE A 280 -3.27 -22.35 2.83
N THR A 281 -2.38 -21.58 2.19
CA THR A 281 -1.84 -20.34 2.75
C THR A 281 -2.94 -19.34 3.08
N PHE A 282 -3.92 -19.17 2.18
CA PHE A 282 -5.06 -18.29 2.43
C PHE A 282 -5.95 -18.75 3.57
N ILE A 283 -6.13 -20.05 3.79
CA ILE A 283 -6.88 -20.56 4.95
C ILE A 283 -6.25 -20.05 6.24
N PHE A 284 -4.94 -20.17 6.42
CA PHE A 284 -4.25 -19.67 7.61
C PHE A 284 -4.34 -18.14 7.73
N ILE A 285 -4.24 -17.40 6.62
CA ILE A 285 -4.40 -15.97 6.58
C ILE A 285 -5.84 -15.56 6.99
N TRP A 286 -6.87 -16.20 6.44
CA TRP A 286 -8.27 -15.89 6.76
C TRP A 286 -8.61 -16.21 8.22
N ILE A 287 -8.08 -17.31 8.78
CA ILE A 287 -8.16 -17.57 10.22
C ILE A 287 -7.51 -16.41 11.01
N GLY A 288 -6.32 -15.95 10.59
CA GLY A 288 -5.66 -14.81 11.19
C GLY A 288 -6.51 -13.54 11.13
N ILE A 289 -7.07 -13.22 9.97
CA ILE A 289 -7.98 -12.06 9.79
C ILE A 289 -9.19 -12.16 10.71
N ALA A 290 -9.82 -13.32 10.79
CA ALA A 290 -10.99 -13.54 11.66
C ALA A 290 -10.64 -13.33 13.13
N LEU A 291 -9.55 -13.93 13.62
CA LEU A 291 -9.08 -13.79 15.01
C LEU A 291 -8.73 -12.32 15.33
N TYR A 292 -8.02 -11.63 14.42
CA TYR A 292 -7.68 -10.23 14.60
C TYR A 292 -8.92 -9.34 14.61
N SER A 293 -9.86 -9.58 13.71
CA SER A 293 -11.14 -8.85 13.64
C SER A 293 -11.97 -9.02 14.90
N ILE A 294 -12.06 -10.24 15.43
CA ILE A 294 -12.74 -10.53 16.72
C ILE A 294 -12.07 -9.75 17.84
N SER A 295 -10.73 -9.73 17.90
CA SER A 295 -10.00 -8.94 18.90
C SER A 295 -10.36 -7.45 18.83
N GLN A 296 -10.34 -6.87 17.63
CA GLN A 296 -10.66 -5.45 17.45
C GLN A 296 -12.12 -5.15 17.83
N TYR A 297 -13.06 -6.04 17.49
CA TYR A 297 -14.46 -5.91 17.88
C TYR A 297 -14.63 -5.93 19.40
N ILE A 298 -13.97 -6.87 20.10
CA ILE A 298 -13.99 -6.96 21.58
C ILE A 298 -13.39 -5.69 22.20
N LYS A 299 -12.28 -5.19 21.68
CA LYS A 299 -11.65 -3.95 22.15
C LYS A 299 -12.60 -2.76 22.00
N MET A 300 -13.27 -2.62 20.87
CA MET A 300 -14.24 -1.55 20.62
C MET A 300 -15.45 -1.63 21.55
N LYS A 301 -15.95 -2.83 21.85
CA LYS A 301 -17.12 -3.03 22.73
C LYS A 301 -16.79 -2.79 24.21
N ARG A 302 -15.53 -3.06 24.62
CA ARG A 302 -15.07 -2.86 26.01
C ARG A 302 -14.66 -1.43 26.32
N SER A 303 -14.46 -0.58 25.33
CA SER A 303 -14.29 0.86 25.54
C SER A 303 -15.58 1.42 26.09
N PRO A 304 -15.58 2.12 27.26
CA PRO A 304 -16.78 2.67 27.86
C PRO A 304 -17.48 3.57 26.81
N ARG A 305 -18.79 3.37 26.61
CA ARG A 305 -19.61 4.37 25.93
C ARG A 305 -19.60 5.60 26.84
N PRO A 306 -19.19 6.77 26.37
CA PRO A 306 -19.43 7.98 27.13
C PRO A 306 -20.96 8.14 27.21
N GLU A 307 -21.48 8.30 28.45
CA GLU A 307 -22.83 8.73 28.75
C GLU A 307 -23.12 10.09 28.12
#